data_910d1705d60dc054d0a0aab0a1cce6aa
#
_entry.id   910d1705d60dc054d0a0aab0a1cce6aa
#
_cell.length_a   1.000
_cell.length_b   1.000
_cell.length_c   1.000
_cell.angle_alpha   90.00
_cell.angle_beta   90.00
_cell.angle_gamma   90.00
#
_symmetry.space_group_name_H-M   'P 1'
#
loop_
_entity.id
_entity.type
_entity.pdbx_description
1 polymer ?
#
loop_
_entity_poly.entity_id
_entity_poly.type
_entity_poly.pdbx_seq_one_letter_code
_entity_poly.pdbx_strand_id
1 'polypeptide(L)'
;MKALVKHSPKVGIWMEEVPNPKCGPADVKIQITHTAICGTDKHIFDWDEWAQKNLKLPLVVGHEFCGVVKEIGSQVTHYKEGDRVSGEGHLTCGNCRNCRAGKKHLCPETIGIGVHCNGAFAEYLVIPESNVWPLHNEIPSEIASFFDPLGNAVHTALAFNL
;
A
#
# COMPACT_ATOMS: atom_id res chain seq x y z
N MET A 1 10.50 -3.22 -14.23
CA MET A 1 10.51 -3.98 -12.96
C MET A 1 9.53 -5.14 -13.03
N LYS A 2 9.81 -6.23 -12.30
CA LYS A 2 8.88 -7.35 -12.17
C LYS A 2 7.74 -7.00 -11.22
N ALA A 3 6.52 -7.41 -11.57
CA ALA A 3 5.33 -7.21 -10.75
C ALA A 3 4.30 -8.33 -10.97
N LEU A 4 3.45 -8.55 -9.97
CA LEU A 4 2.26 -9.39 -10.11
C LEU A 4 1.08 -8.52 -10.56
N VAL A 5 0.60 -8.77 -11.76
CA VAL A 5 -0.40 -7.93 -12.44
C VAL A 5 -1.70 -8.70 -12.66
N LYS A 6 -2.80 -8.08 -12.29
CA LYS A 6 -4.13 -8.45 -12.76
C LYS A 6 -4.39 -7.74 -14.09
N HIS A 7 -4.09 -8.39 -15.22
CA HIS A 7 -4.23 -7.76 -16.54
C HIS A 7 -5.53 -8.08 -17.27
N SER A 8 -6.22 -9.14 -16.85
CA SER A 8 -7.44 -9.57 -17.53
C SER A 8 -8.54 -10.03 -16.57
N PRO A 9 -9.83 -9.91 -16.97
CA PRO A 9 -10.99 -10.19 -16.14
C PRO A 9 -11.29 -11.72 -16.07
N LYS A 10 -10.36 -12.50 -15.52
CA LYS A 10 -10.48 -13.95 -15.30
C LYS A 10 -9.66 -14.38 -14.10
N VAL A 11 -9.87 -15.59 -13.61
CA VAL A 11 -9.08 -16.17 -12.50
C VAL A 11 -7.59 -16.12 -12.81
N GLY A 12 -6.79 -15.65 -11.84
CA GLY A 12 -5.34 -15.57 -11.92
C GLY A 12 -4.78 -14.15 -11.72
N ILE A 13 -3.49 -14.10 -11.43
CA ILE A 13 -2.60 -12.94 -11.35
C ILE A 13 -1.29 -13.37 -11.99
N TRP A 14 -0.65 -12.51 -12.77
CA TRP A 14 0.48 -12.92 -13.61
C TRP A 14 1.72 -12.09 -13.33
N MET A 15 2.89 -12.74 -13.40
CA MET A 15 4.18 -12.06 -13.34
C MET A 15 4.44 -11.36 -14.67
N GLU A 16 4.63 -10.03 -14.63
CA GLU A 16 4.88 -9.20 -15.80
C GLU A 16 6.02 -8.21 -15.58
N GLU A 17 6.57 -7.71 -16.66
CA GLU A 17 7.47 -6.56 -16.67
C GLU A 17 6.64 -5.28 -16.83
N VAL A 18 6.74 -4.39 -15.84
CA VAL A 18 6.06 -3.09 -15.85
C VAL A 18 7.07 -1.94 -15.72
N PRO A 19 6.74 -0.73 -16.16
CA PRO A 19 7.60 0.44 -15.94
C PRO A 19 7.90 0.67 -14.47
N ASN A 20 9.11 1.12 -14.14
CA ASN A 20 9.43 1.58 -12.79
C ASN A 20 8.60 2.82 -12.45
N PRO A 21 7.99 2.89 -11.25
CA PRO A 21 7.26 4.07 -10.82
C PRO A 21 8.22 5.25 -10.63
N LYS A 22 7.76 6.45 -11.02
CA LYS A 22 8.49 7.69 -10.79
C LYS A 22 8.17 8.24 -9.41
N CYS A 23 9.19 8.64 -8.67
CA CYS A 23 9.04 9.31 -7.39
C CYS A 23 8.61 10.77 -7.61
N GLY A 24 7.46 11.15 -7.08
CA GLY A 24 6.99 12.53 -7.08
C GLY A 24 7.63 13.36 -5.96
N PRO A 25 7.43 14.70 -5.96
CA PRO A 25 8.09 15.58 -4.98
C PRO A 25 7.79 15.25 -3.51
N ALA A 26 6.59 14.79 -3.19
CA ALA A 26 6.16 14.46 -1.82
C ALA A 26 6.12 12.94 -1.55
N ASP A 27 6.69 12.13 -2.46
CA ASP A 27 6.59 10.69 -2.43
C ASP A 27 7.89 10.04 -1.95
N VAL A 28 7.75 8.82 -1.47
CA VAL A 28 8.84 7.93 -1.11
C VAL A 28 8.77 6.69 -1.99
N LYS A 29 9.87 6.35 -2.66
CA LYS A 29 10.00 5.11 -3.41
C LYS A 29 10.64 4.06 -2.53
N ILE A 30 9.94 2.96 -2.38
CA ILE A 30 10.29 1.86 -1.49
C ILE A 30 10.67 0.65 -2.34
N GLN A 31 11.86 0.10 -2.11
CA GLN A 31 12.23 -1.23 -2.61
C GLN A 31 11.56 -2.26 -1.70
N ILE A 32 10.61 -3.00 -2.24
CA ILE A 32 9.83 -3.99 -1.49
C ILE A 32 10.72 -5.20 -1.17
N THR A 33 10.73 -5.62 0.09
CA THR A 33 11.46 -6.81 0.54
C THR A 33 10.54 -7.95 0.93
N HIS A 34 9.41 -7.65 1.57
CA HIS A 34 8.41 -8.63 2.00
C HIS A 34 7.01 -8.09 1.76
N THR A 35 6.11 -9.01 1.44
CA THR A 35 4.67 -8.74 1.28
C THR A 35 3.87 -9.81 1.98
N ALA A 36 2.64 -9.49 2.38
CA ALA A 36 1.67 -10.44 2.86
C ALA A 36 0.45 -10.49 1.93
N ILE A 37 -0.30 -11.58 2.00
CA ILE A 37 -1.47 -11.82 1.16
C ILE A 37 -2.73 -11.56 1.99
N CYS A 38 -3.55 -10.63 1.54
CA CYS A 38 -4.85 -10.30 2.13
C CYS A 38 -5.99 -11.10 1.49
N GLY A 39 -7.13 -11.19 2.17
CA GLY A 39 -8.37 -11.69 1.58
C GLY A 39 -8.80 -10.92 0.32
N THR A 40 -8.49 -9.63 0.24
CA THR A 40 -8.71 -8.80 -0.95
C THR A 40 -7.95 -9.32 -2.17
N ASP A 41 -6.72 -9.79 -2.00
CA ASP A 41 -5.93 -10.37 -3.10
C ASP A 41 -6.57 -11.66 -3.63
N LYS A 42 -7.22 -12.43 -2.76
CA LYS A 42 -8.01 -13.62 -3.14
C LYS A 42 -9.22 -13.23 -3.99
N HIS A 43 -9.98 -12.20 -3.61
CA HIS A 43 -11.08 -11.67 -4.42
C HIS A 43 -10.60 -11.22 -5.81
N ILE A 44 -9.45 -10.55 -5.86
CA ILE A 44 -8.82 -10.10 -7.11
C ILE A 44 -8.39 -11.30 -7.96
N PHE A 45 -7.75 -12.32 -7.34
CA PHE A 45 -7.33 -13.53 -8.01
C PHE A 45 -8.53 -14.27 -8.64
N ASP A 46 -9.59 -14.49 -7.88
CA ASP A 46 -10.79 -15.22 -8.32
C ASP A 46 -11.62 -14.43 -9.35
N TRP A 47 -11.43 -13.11 -9.42
CA TRP A 47 -12.23 -12.22 -10.25
C TRP A 47 -13.72 -12.29 -9.93
N ASP A 48 -14.05 -12.28 -8.67
CA ASP A 48 -15.42 -12.37 -8.18
C ASP A 48 -16.23 -11.06 -8.41
N GLU A 49 -17.48 -11.02 -7.96
CA GLU A 49 -18.36 -9.88 -8.17
C GLU A 49 -17.82 -8.57 -7.55
N TRP A 50 -17.11 -8.67 -6.40
CA TRP A 50 -16.51 -7.51 -5.78
C TRP A 50 -15.37 -6.96 -6.65
N ALA A 51 -14.48 -7.82 -7.12
CA ALA A 51 -13.36 -7.43 -7.99
C ALA A 51 -13.86 -6.80 -9.29
N GLN A 52 -14.89 -7.40 -9.90
CA GLN A 52 -15.50 -6.89 -11.14
C GLN A 52 -16.08 -5.47 -10.98
N LYS A 53 -16.62 -5.15 -9.81
CA LYS A 53 -17.24 -3.83 -9.54
C LYS A 53 -16.23 -2.75 -9.16
N ASN A 54 -15.10 -3.13 -8.56
CA ASN A 54 -14.19 -2.17 -7.92
C ASN A 54 -12.88 -1.95 -8.66
N LEU A 55 -12.46 -2.88 -9.54
CA LEU A 55 -11.14 -2.81 -10.14
C LEU A 55 -11.17 -2.25 -11.56
N LYS A 56 -10.11 -1.51 -11.88
CA LYS A 56 -9.77 -1.10 -13.27
C LYS A 56 -8.48 -1.82 -13.66
N LEU A 57 -8.52 -2.53 -14.79
CA LEU A 57 -7.38 -3.30 -15.29
C LEU A 57 -6.62 -2.55 -16.40
N PRO A 58 -5.30 -2.77 -16.58
CA PRO A 58 -4.43 -3.63 -15.76
C PRO A 58 -4.07 -2.99 -14.42
N LEU A 59 -3.74 -3.81 -13.40
CA LEU A 59 -3.43 -3.36 -12.04
C LEU A 59 -2.32 -4.21 -11.43
N VAL A 60 -1.27 -3.60 -10.89
CA VAL A 60 -0.33 -4.27 -9.97
C VAL A 60 -1.05 -4.43 -8.63
N VAL A 61 -1.12 -5.65 -8.12
CA VAL A 61 -1.88 -5.97 -6.89
C VAL A 61 -1.02 -5.87 -5.63
N GLY A 62 -1.62 -6.14 -4.46
CA GLY A 62 -0.93 -6.16 -3.16
C GLY A 62 -0.93 -4.81 -2.44
N HIS A 63 -1.13 -4.83 -1.12
CA HIS A 63 -1.20 -3.64 -0.27
C HIS A 63 -0.60 -3.83 1.12
N GLU A 64 -0.18 -5.04 1.45
CA GLU A 64 0.51 -5.39 2.69
C GLU A 64 1.98 -5.59 2.39
N PHE A 65 2.87 -4.76 2.95
CA PHE A 65 4.28 -4.73 2.56
C PHE A 65 5.19 -4.13 3.61
N CYS A 66 6.48 -4.45 3.49
CA CYS A 66 7.56 -3.65 4.03
C CYS A 66 8.75 -3.62 3.06
N GLY A 67 9.65 -2.69 3.27
CA GLY A 67 10.80 -2.52 2.40
C GLY A 67 11.81 -1.50 2.92
N VAL A 68 12.65 -1.04 1.99
CA VAL A 68 13.71 -0.07 2.26
C VAL A 68 13.53 1.13 1.33
N VAL A 69 13.64 2.33 1.88
CA VAL A 69 13.58 3.57 1.09
C VAL A 69 14.73 3.59 0.09
N LYS A 70 14.39 3.75 -1.19
CA LYS A 70 15.35 3.77 -2.31
C LYS A 70 15.54 5.15 -2.93
N GLU A 71 14.48 5.98 -2.89
CA GLU A 71 14.48 7.34 -3.43
C GLU A 71 13.43 8.15 -2.67
N ILE A 72 13.69 9.43 -2.46
CA ILE A 72 12.76 10.36 -1.83
C ILE A 72 12.54 11.57 -2.72
N GLY A 73 11.32 12.09 -2.72
CA GLY A 73 10.97 13.33 -3.39
C GLY A 73 11.57 14.56 -2.70
N SER A 74 11.69 15.65 -3.43
CA SER A 74 12.35 16.90 -2.96
C SER A 74 11.66 17.57 -1.78
N GLN A 75 10.43 17.23 -1.45
CA GLN A 75 9.65 17.76 -0.33
C GLN A 75 9.57 16.81 0.86
N VAL A 76 10.11 15.58 0.73
CA VAL A 76 10.17 14.60 1.81
C VAL A 76 11.20 15.03 2.85
N THR A 77 10.82 15.01 4.13
CA THR A 77 11.65 15.52 5.23
C THR A 77 11.89 14.52 6.35
N HIS A 78 11.07 13.47 6.47
CA HIS A 78 11.12 12.54 7.60
C HIS A 78 11.87 11.24 7.28
N TYR A 79 12.19 10.99 6.02
CA TYR A 79 12.83 9.76 5.56
C TYR A 79 14.07 10.04 4.73
N LYS A 80 14.97 9.06 4.68
CA LYS A 80 16.17 9.03 3.84
C LYS A 80 16.35 7.67 3.20
N GLU A 81 17.16 7.61 2.15
CA GLU A 81 17.55 6.35 1.53
C GLU A 81 18.18 5.40 2.56
N GLY A 82 17.79 4.15 2.54
CA GLY A 82 18.21 3.10 3.46
C GLY A 82 17.30 2.89 4.68
N ASP A 83 16.37 3.79 4.97
CA ASP A 83 15.43 3.61 6.07
C ASP A 83 14.53 2.40 5.83
N ARG A 84 14.32 1.57 6.87
CA ARG A 84 13.36 0.46 6.83
C ARG A 84 11.96 1.01 7.11
N VAL A 85 11.01 0.63 6.26
CA VAL A 85 9.66 1.16 6.33
C VAL A 85 8.60 0.12 5.99
N SER A 86 7.39 0.34 6.53
CA SER A 86 6.14 -0.20 6.04
C SER A 86 5.23 0.97 5.64
N GLY A 87 3.97 0.76 5.37
CA GLY A 87 3.08 1.83 4.99
C GLY A 87 1.60 1.51 5.20
N GLU A 88 0.80 2.57 5.16
CA GLU A 88 -0.66 2.51 5.19
C GLU A 88 -1.19 2.42 3.75
N GLY A 89 -1.96 1.37 3.46
CA GLY A 89 -2.49 1.09 2.14
C GLY A 89 -3.62 2.01 1.67
N HIS A 90 -4.14 2.89 2.53
CA HIS A 90 -5.24 3.80 2.23
C HIS A 90 -4.74 5.23 2.01
N LEU A 91 -4.63 5.66 0.75
CA LEU A 91 -4.26 7.02 0.39
C LEU A 91 -5.47 7.93 0.56
N THR A 92 -5.36 8.97 1.38
CA THR A 92 -6.45 9.91 1.67
C THR A 92 -6.20 11.27 1.04
N CYS A 93 -7.26 12.04 0.73
CA CYS A 93 -7.12 13.33 0.06
C CYS A 93 -6.44 14.43 0.90
N GLY A 94 -6.35 14.26 2.22
CA GLY A 94 -5.71 15.21 3.14
C GLY A 94 -6.48 16.50 3.43
N ASN A 95 -7.45 16.89 2.60
CA ASN A 95 -8.08 18.21 2.62
C ASN A 95 -9.59 18.23 2.91
N CYS A 96 -10.28 17.09 2.84
CA CYS A 96 -11.71 17.04 3.19
C CYS A 96 -11.95 17.28 4.68
N ARG A 97 -13.22 17.50 5.07
CA ARG A 97 -13.61 17.75 6.46
C ARG A 97 -13.07 16.66 7.41
N ASN A 98 -13.19 15.39 7.02
CA ASN A 98 -12.74 14.28 7.86
C ASN A 98 -11.21 14.25 8.02
N CYS A 99 -10.46 14.43 6.94
CA CYS A 99 -8.99 14.49 6.98
C CYS A 99 -8.50 15.65 7.87
N ARG A 100 -9.08 16.84 7.72
CA ARG A 100 -8.75 18.01 8.55
C ARG A 100 -9.09 17.82 10.03
N ALA A 101 -10.09 17.01 10.34
CA ALA A 101 -10.47 16.65 11.72
C ALA A 101 -9.65 15.48 12.30
N GLY A 102 -8.58 15.03 11.64
CA GLY A 102 -7.76 13.89 12.07
C GLY A 102 -8.42 12.51 11.85
N LYS A 103 -9.59 12.49 11.20
CA LYS A 103 -10.36 11.27 10.91
C LYS A 103 -10.12 10.78 9.48
N LYS A 104 -8.86 10.58 9.11
CA LYS A 104 -8.46 10.18 7.76
C LYS A 104 -9.13 8.87 7.30
N HIS A 105 -9.33 7.91 8.22
CA HIS A 105 -10.03 6.64 7.96
C HIS A 105 -11.49 6.81 7.48
N LEU A 106 -12.07 7.99 7.62
CA LEU A 106 -13.40 8.36 7.11
C LEU A 106 -13.32 9.25 5.86
N CYS A 107 -12.20 9.30 5.16
CA CYS A 107 -12.07 10.06 3.94
C CYS A 107 -12.94 9.48 2.83
N PRO A 108 -13.88 10.25 2.22
CA PRO A 108 -14.72 9.74 1.14
C PRO A 108 -13.97 9.53 -0.17
N GLU A 109 -12.76 10.10 -0.30
CA GLU A 109 -11.91 10.03 -1.49
C GLU A 109 -10.72 9.07 -1.29
N THR A 110 -10.89 8.07 -0.42
CA THR A 110 -9.82 7.10 -0.16
C THR A 110 -9.52 6.26 -1.39
N ILE A 111 -8.23 6.15 -1.72
CA ILE A 111 -7.69 5.31 -2.80
C ILE A 111 -6.92 4.16 -2.15
N GLY A 112 -7.33 2.92 -2.39
CA GLY A 112 -6.62 1.73 -1.92
C GLY A 112 -5.48 1.35 -2.86
N ILE A 113 -4.27 1.20 -2.30
CA ILE A 113 -3.10 0.65 -2.99
C ILE A 113 -3.42 -0.81 -3.36
N GLY A 114 -3.03 -1.24 -4.57
CA GLY A 114 -3.31 -2.60 -5.06
C GLY A 114 -4.79 -2.87 -5.42
N VAL A 115 -5.67 -1.85 -5.31
CA VAL A 115 -7.10 -1.91 -5.64
C VAL A 115 -7.49 -0.81 -6.62
N HIS A 116 -7.24 0.46 -6.29
CA HIS A 116 -7.58 1.61 -7.11
C HIS A 116 -6.37 2.22 -7.82
N CYS A 117 -5.16 1.92 -7.34
CA CYS A 117 -3.89 2.26 -7.96
C CYS A 117 -2.91 1.09 -7.79
N ASN A 118 -1.78 1.14 -8.51
CA ASN A 118 -0.78 0.07 -8.48
C ASN A 118 -0.26 -0.20 -7.07
N GLY A 119 -0.09 -1.48 -6.76
CA GLY A 119 0.22 -2.02 -5.44
C GLY A 119 1.64 -2.50 -5.25
N ALA A 120 1.82 -3.26 -4.17
CA ALA A 120 3.10 -3.64 -3.58
C ALA A 120 3.65 -4.99 -4.04
N PHE A 121 2.90 -5.81 -4.79
CA PHE A 121 3.46 -7.04 -5.33
C PHE A 121 4.33 -6.76 -6.55
N ALA A 122 5.38 -5.95 -6.32
CA ALA A 122 6.35 -5.48 -7.30
C ALA A 122 7.70 -5.24 -6.64
N GLU A 123 8.75 -5.01 -7.42
CA GLU A 123 10.08 -4.68 -6.88
C GLU A 123 10.11 -3.31 -6.20
N TYR A 124 9.28 -2.35 -6.67
CA TYR A 124 9.20 -1.00 -6.13
C TYR A 124 7.77 -0.52 -6.02
N LEU A 125 7.50 0.23 -4.95
CA LEU A 125 6.25 0.96 -4.72
C LEU A 125 6.59 2.44 -4.47
N VAL A 126 5.74 3.35 -4.95
CA VAL A 126 5.82 4.78 -4.64
C VAL A 126 4.54 5.20 -3.94
N ILE A 127 4.67 5.80 -2.76
CA ILE A 127 3.55 6.32 -1.96
C ILE A 127 3.89 7.67 -1.35
N PRO A 128 2.89 8.51 -1.02
CA PRO A 128 3.11 9.76 -0.30
C PRO A 128 3.84 9.53 1.04
N GLU A 129 4.72 10.47 1.42
CA GLU A 129 5.41 10.44 2.72
C GLU A 129 4.45 10.22 3.90
N SER A 130 3.26 10.81 3.84
CA SER A 130 2.23 10.70 4.88
C SER A 130 1.68 9.29 5.11
N ASN A 131 1.95 8.37 4.20
CA ASN A 131 1.53 6.98 4.27
C ASN A 131 2.66 6.01 4.62
N VAL A 132 3.87 6.53 4.78
CA VAL A 132 5.06 5.74 5.15
C VAL A 132 5.19 5.68 6.67
N TRP A 133 5.53 4.51 7.21
CA TRP A 133 5.77 4.29 8.62
C TRP A 133 7.18 3.72 8.84
N PRO A 134 8.00 4.34 9.71
CA PRO A 134 9.33 3.84 10.01
C PRO A 134 9.24 2.54 10.81
N LEU A 135 10.15 1.61 10.54
CA LEU A 135 10.26 0.35 11.26
C LEU A 135 11.43 0.36 12.23
N HIS A 136 11.17 -0.03 13.47
CA HIS A 136 12.25 -0.29 14.44
C HIS A 136 13.10 -1.48 13.96
N ASN A 137 14.42 -1.41 14.17
CA ASN A 137 15.37 -2.41 13.66
C ASN A 137 15.12 -3.82 14.20
N GLU A 138 14.55 -3.95 15.38
CA GLU A 138 14.26 -5.24 16.02
C GLU A 138 13.00 -5.94 15.45
N ILE A 139 12.19 -5.24 14.64
CA ILE A 139 11.00 -5.83 14.04
C ILE A 139 11.40 -6.64 12.81
N PRO A 140 11.17 -7.97 12.80
CA PRO A 140 11.41 -8.78 11.61
C PRO A 140 10.57 -8.31 10.43
N SER A 141 11.13 -8.38 9.22
CA SER A 141 10.42 -7.92 8.02
C SER A 141 9.16 -8.73 7.71
N GLU A 142 9.16 -10.02 8.06
CA GLU A 142 8.01 -10.91 7.96
C GLU A 142 6.84 -10.40 8.81
N ILE A 143 7.12 -9.87 10.01
CA ILE A 143 6.10 -9.27 10.89
C ILE A 143 5.68 -7.89 10.35
N ALA A 144 6.63 -7.09 9.91
CA ALA A 144 6.37 -5.75 9.39
C ALA A 144 5.50 -5.76 8.12
N SER A 145 5.55 -6.83 7.33
CA SER A 145 4.79 -6.94 6.08
C SER A 145 3.28 -6.93 6.26
N PHE A 146 2.75 -7.32 7.44
CA PHE A 146 1.31 -7.31 7.74
C PHE A 146 0.89 -6.23 8.75
N PHE A 147 1.62 -5.13 8.83
CA PHE A 147 1.25 -4.01 9.72
C PHE A 147 -0.07 -3.33 9.32
N ASP A 148 -0.46 -3.38 8.06
CA ASP A 148 -1.77 -2.87 7.63
C ASP A 148 -2.93 -3.58 8.36
N PRO A 149 -3.10 -4.91 8.29
CA PRO A 149 -4.16 -5.59 9.04
C PRO A 149 -3.98 -5.52 10.56
N LEU A 150 -2.75 -5.47 11.07
CA LEU A 150 -2.49 -5.25 12.50
C LEU A 150 -3.01 -3.88 12.94
N GLY A 151 -2.76 -2.82 12.17
CA GLY A 151 -3.27 -1.48 12.42
C GLY A 151 -4.80 -1.44 12.48
N ASN A 152 -5.46 -2.10 11.54
CA ASN A 152 -6.93 -2.25 11.51
C ASN A 152 -7.45 -2.98 12.76
N ALA A 153 -6.80 -4.06 13.18
CA ALA A 153 -7.17 -4.82 14.38
C ALA A 153 -7.01 -3.99 15.65
N VAL A 154 -5.87 -3.30 15.80
CA VAL A 154 -5.60 -2.41 16.95
C VAL A 154 -6.59 -1.24 16.99
N HIS A 155 -6.85 -0.59 15.84
CA HIS A 155 -7.83 0.50 15.76
C HIS A 155 -9.21 0.02 16.20
N THR A 156 -9.65 -1.15 15.74
CA THR A 156 -10.94 -1.73 16.13
C THR A 156 -11.00 -2.04 17.63
N ALA A 157 -9.96 -2.66 18.17
CA ALA A 157 -9.91 -2.99 19.60
C ALA A 157 -9.95 -1.73 20.49
N LEU A 158 -9.25 -0.68 20.10
CA LEU A 158 -9.19 0.58 20.85
C LEU A 158 -10.39 1.53 20.62
N ALA A 159 -11.23 1.25 19.62
CA ALA A 159 -12.44 2.05 19.36
C ALA A 159 -13.54 1.87 20.40
N PHE A 160 -13.44 0.82 21.22
CA PHE A 160 -14.41 0.50 22.28
C PHE A 160 -13.71 0.61 23.64
N ASN A 161 -14.41 1.17 24.63
CA ASN A 161 -14.03 1.08 26.05
C ASN A 161 -14.32 -0.36 26.52
N LEU A 162 -13.31 -1.21 26.45
CA LEU A 162 -13.35 -2.56 26.98
C LEU A 162 -13.05 -2.55 28.48
#